data_e0caa058fe06c3eee5694f85ac7a5f90
#
_entry.id   e0caa058fe06c3eee5694f85ac7a5f90
#
_cell.length_a   1.000
_cell.length_b   1.000
_cell.length_c   1.000
_cell.angle_alpha   90.00
_cell.angle_beta   90.00
_cell.angle_gamma   90.00
#
_symmetry.space_group_name_H-M   'P 1'
#
loop_
_entity.id
_entity.type
_entity.pdbx_description
1 polymer ?
#
loop_
_entity_poly.entity_id
_entity_poly.type
_entity_poly.pdbx_seq_one_letter_code
_entity_poly.pdbx_strand_id
1 'polypeptide(L)'
;MERRNLALLCAGVVCFWLFALAFGTAQGKGLRIQPVVQAQAEPAVQTLTVTPPQLTLPCRAAILIDQTSGAVLYEMNADQTMPIASITKVMTLLLTFEAVHAGRLTMDTAVPVSEHAYHMGGSQIWLEPGEQFTLDEMLKAICVSSANDAAVAVAELVGGSEPAFVQQMNARAAELGMEHTTFRNACGLDTEGHLSTARDVAIMSRTILNTCPEVLHYTGIWTDTLRGGQTQLVNTNKLLRRYNGITGLKTGTTGGAGVCITASATRDGLNLIAVVLGAPSSKERFEAATTLLDYGFAAYRAAPVPLPQERPLQLKVKGSTEETVPLDYAALPQTALLPAESAGQLTVQLELPDTLEAPVTRGQTVGKAQLLCGEAVQGEYPVCAAADAPRMEFGTALQLLWDSLRGAAA
;
A
#
# COMPACT_ATOMS: atom_id res chain seq x y z
N MET A 1 -32.01 63.76 44.45
CA MET A 1 -31.08 62.70 44.99
C MET A 1 -31.00 61.46 44.07
N GLU A 2 -31.94 61.19 43.21
CA GLU A 2 -31.95 59.96 42.38
C GLU A 2 -30.98 59.91 41.22
N ARG A 3 -30.65 61.02 40.57
CA ARG A 3 -29.73 61.01 39.42
C ARG A 3 -28.24 60.74 39.76
N ARG A 4 -27.84 61.02 41.03
CA ARG A 4 -26.43 60.83 41.46
C ARG A 4 -26.13 59.39 41.84
N ASN A 5 -27.15 58.61 42.28
CA ASN A 5 -26.98 57.23 42.62
C ASN A 5 -26.96 56.31 41.39
N LEU A 6 -27.64 56.67 40.33
CA LEU A 6 -27.61 55.92 39.06
C LEU A 6 -26.26 56.03 38.35
N ALA A 7 -25.62 57.19 38.39
CA ALA A 7 -24.28 57.38 37.83
C ALA A 7 -23.20 56.61 38.58
N LEU A 8 -23.31 56.44 39.90
CA LEU A 8 -22.39 55.65 40.68
C LEU A 8 -22.57 54.15 40.47
N LEU A 9 -23.81 53.70 40.20
CA LEU A 9 -24.06 52.28 39.87
C LEU A 9 -23.50 51.92 38.49
N CYS A 10 -23.66 52.77 37.50
CA CYS A 10 -23.11 52.56 36.16
C CYS A 10 -21.57 52.58 36.15
N ALA A 11 -20.94 53.48 36.93
CA ALA A 11 -19.50 53.53 37.06
C ALA A 11 -18.92 52.28 37.75
N GLY A 12 -19.60 51.71 38.73
CA GLY A 12 -19.22 50.51 39.43
C GLY A 12 -19.25 49.26 38.53
N VAL A 13 -20.27 49.14 37.68
CA VAL A 13 -20.39 48.01 36.73
C VAL A 13 -19.33 48.11 35.63
N VAL A 14 -19.05 49.26 35.10
CA VAL A 14 -17.99 49.45 34.07
C VAL A 14 -16.58 49.16 34.66
N CYS A 15 -16.30 49.59 35.89
CA CYS A 15 -15.04 49.28 36.55
C CYS A 15 -14.86 47.78 36.86
N PHE A 16 -15.97 47.07 37.19
CA PHE A 16 -15.90 45.63 37.45
C PHE A 16 -15.61 44.86 36.15
N TRP A 17 -16.16 45.27 35.02
CA TRP A 17 -15.86 44.66 33.72
C TRP A 17 -14.46 44.98 33.20
N LEU A 18 -13.92 46.18 33.47
CA LEU A 18 -12.55 46.51 33.10
C LEU A 18 -11.53 45.79 34.00
N PHE A 19 -11.85 45.50 35.25
CA PHE A 19 -10.97 44.69 36.12
C PHE A 19 -10.96 43.21 35.77
N ALA A 20 -12.08 42.66 35.27
CA ALA A 20 -12.18 41.28 34.77
C ALA A 20 -11.39 41.08 33.46
N LEU A 21 -11.27 42.14 32.65
CA LEU A 21 -10.46 42.11 31.41
C LEU A 21 -8.93 42.25 31.66
N ALA A 22 -8.50 42.80 32.81
CA ALA A 22 -7.08 43.02 33.10
C ALA A 22 -6.40 41.80 33.79
N PHE A 23 -7.17 40.86 34.34
CA PHE A 23 -6.63 39.66 34.98
C PHE A 23 -6.72 38.40 34.09
N GLY A 24 -7.15 38.52 32.84
CA GLY A 24 -7.36 37.40 31.91
C GLY A 24 -6.15 37.04 31.01
N THR A 25 -4.95 37.65 31.19
CA THR A 25 -3.81 37.39 30.32
C THR A 25 -2.54 36.92 31.03
N ALA A 26 -2.69 35.94 31.94
CA ALA A 26 -1.57 35.09 32.34
C ALA A 26 -1.73 33.74 31.60
N GLN A 27 -1.43 33.71 30.33
CA GLN A 27 -1.36 32.48 29.57
C GLN A 27 -0.10 31.71 29.94
N GLY A 28 -0.27 30.66 30.73
CA GLY A 28 0.62 29.52 30.68
C GLY A 28 0.65 29.00 29.25
N LYS A 29 1.86 28.88 28.66
CA LYS A 29 2.09 28.16 27.40
C LYS A 29 1.70 26.71 27.63
N GLY A 30 0.41 26.40 27.47
CA GLY A 30 -0.06 25.03 27.39
C GLY A 30 0.58 24.37 26.18
N LEU A 31 1.31 23.29 26.44
CA LEU A 31 1.81 22.37 25.44
C LEU A 31 0.59 21.94 24.59
N ARG A 32 0.52 22.38 23.34
CA ARG A 32 -0.44 21.82 22.38
C ARG A 32 0.02 20.40 22.11
N ILE A 33 -0.58 19.45 22.80
CA ILE A 33 -0.54 18.05 22.37
C ILE A 33 -1.34 18.01 21.07
N GLN A 34 -0.64 17.91 19.94
CA GLN A 34 -1.30 17.56 18.68
C GLN A 34 -1.94 16.18 18.92
N PRO A 35 -3.22 15.97 18.56
CA PRO A 35 -3.76 14.63 18.59
C PRO A 35 -2.88 13.77 17.69
N VAL A 36 -2.29 12.73 18.25
CA VAL A 36 -1.68 11.66 17.49
C VAL A 36 -2.80 11.13 16.61
N VAL A 37 -2.67 11.34 15.30
CA VAL A 37 -3.51 10.65 14.33
C VAL A 37 -3.20 9.17 14.56
N GLN A 38 -4.07 8.49 15.32
CA GLN A 38 -3.99 7.04 15.42
C GLN A 38 -4.10 6.52 14.00
N ALA A 39 -3.04 5.86 13.56
CA ALA A 39 -3.09 5.05 12.34
C ALA A 39 -4.32 4.15 12.50
N GLN A 40 -5.32 4.35 11.62
CA GLN A 40 -6.50 3.51 11.60
C GLN A 40 -6.00 2.09 11.35
N ALA A 41 -6.24 1.20 12.31
CA ALA A 41 -6.00 -0.22 12.11
C ALA A 41 -6.77 -0.63 10.85
N GLU A 42 -6.07 -1.21 9.87
CA GLU A 42 -6.75 -1.82 8.72
C GLU A 42 -7.82 -2.77 9.26
N PRO A 43 -9.06 -2.70 8.76
CA PRO A 43 -10.12 -3.59 9.22
C PRO A 43 -9.66 -5.04 9.04
N ALA A 44 -9.75 -5.82 10.11
CA ALA A 44 -9.38 -7.23 10.07
C ALA A 44 -10.30 -7.95 9.07
N VAL A 45 -9.76 -8.28 7.91
CA VAL A 45 -10.47 -9.04 6.88
C VAL A 45 -10.68 -10.45 7.40
N GLN A 46 -11.89 -10.76 7.83
CA GLN A 46 -12.28 -12.16 8.13
C GLN A 46 -12.54 -12.88 6.82
N THR A 47 -11.48 -13.42 6.22
CA THR A 47 -11.62 -14.27 5.04
C THR A 47 -12.29 -15.58 5.45
N LEU A 48 -13.33 -16.02 4.72
CA LEU A 48 -13.82 -17.40 4.84
C LEU A 48 -12.65 -18.34 4.52
N THR A 49 -12.11 -18.98 5.54
CA THR A 49 -10.92 -19.81 5.40
C THR A 49 -11.32 -21.18 4.83
N VAL A 50 -10.83 -21.48 3.64
CA VAL A 50 -10.73 -22.85 3.15
C VAL A 50 -9.60 -23.51 3.93
N THR A 51 -9.82 -24.68 4.51
CA THR A 51 -8.72 -25.45 5.09
C THR A 51 -7.77 -25.84 3.96
N PRO A 52 -6.52 -25.37 3.96
CA PRO A 52 -5.60 -25.66 2.86
C PRO A 52 -5.32 -27.18 2.82
N PRO A 53 -5.27 -27.80 1.63
CA PRO A 53 -4.83 -29.16 1.50
C PRO A 53 -3.35 -29.27 1.86
N GLN A 54 -2.90 -30.46 2.23
CA GLN A 54 -1.49 -30.72 2.42
C GLN A 54 -0.80 -30.79 1.06
N LEU A 55 -0.14 -29.69 0.64
CA LEU A 55 0.61 -29.65 -0.62
C LEU A 55 2.02 -30.19 -0.40
N THR A 56 2.50 -31.00 -1.33
CA THR A 56 3.91 -31.41 -1.36
C THR A 56 4.69 -30.44 -2.24
N LEU A 57 5.44 -29.53 -1.62
CA LEU A 57 6.22 -28.51 -2.29
C LEU A 57 7.72 -28.79 -2.14
N PRO A 58 8.48 -28.96 -3.23
CA PRO A 58 9.92 -29.20 -3.18
C PRO A 58 10.68 -27.88 -2.96
N CYS A 59 10.49 -27.26 -1.77
CA CYS A 59 11.16 -26.01 -1.38
C CYS A 59 11.27 -25.92 0.14
N ARG A 60 12.04 -24.96 0.64
CA ARG A 60 12.26 -24.77 2.07
C ARG A 60 11.16 -23.94 2.73
N ALA A 61 10.67 -22.92 2.04
CA ALA A 61 9.58 -22.08 2.50
C ALA A 61 8.72 -21.63 1.32
N ALA A 62 7.41 -21.45 1.58
CA ALA A 62 6.47 -21.00 0.58
C ALA A 62 5.30 -20.24 1.20
N ILE A 63 4.71 -19.34 0.45
CA ILE A 63 3.45 -18.66 0.79
C ILE A 63 2.67 -18.34 -0.47
N LEU A 64 1.34 -18.41 -0.38
CA LEU A 64 0.40 -17.92 -1.37
C LEU A 64 -0.50 -16.89 -0.73
N ILE A 65 -0.61 -15.73 -1.33
CA ILE A 65 -1.51 -14.67 -0.87
C ILE A 65 -2.43 -14.18 -1.99
N ASP A 66 -3.59 -13.68 -1.62
CA ASP A 66 -4.37 -12.79 -2.48
C ASP A 66 -3.71 -11.42 -2.54
N GLN A 67 -3.41 -10.92 -3.73
CA GLN A 67 -2.76 -9.62 -3.92
C GLN A 67 -3.62 -8.46 -3.40
N THR A 68 -4.92 -8.52 -3.62
CA THR A 68 -5.85 -7.42 -3.29
C THR A 68 -5.98 -7.25 -1.78
N SER A 69 -6.38 -8.31 -1.07
CA SER A 69 -6.63 -8.25 0.37
C SER A 69 -5.37 -8.48 1.22
N GLY A 70 -4.35 -9.18 0.68
CA GLY A 70 -3.21 -9.65 1.43
C GLY A 70 -3.50 -10.94 2.24
N ALA A 71 -4.68 -11.51 2.08
CA ALA A 71 -5.07 -12.74 2.78
C ALA A 71 -4.13 -13.89 2.44
N VAL A 72 -3.65 -14.60 3.46
CA VAL A 72 -2.81 -15.79 3.29
C VAL A 72 -3.71 -16.98 2.97
N LEU A 73 -3.48 -17.61 1.81
CA LEU A 73 -4.25 -18.76 1.32
C LEU A 73 -3.55 -20.08 1.58
N TYR A 74 -2.23 -20.05 1.61
CA TYR A 74 -1.36 -21.18 1.95
C TYR A 74 -0.04 -20.68 2.49
N GLU A 75 0.52 -21.39 3.46
CA GLU A 75 1.86 -21.12 3.95
C GLU A 75 2.58 -22.41 4.40
N MET A 76 3.88 -22.43 4.20
CA MET A 76 4.79 -23.48 4.67
C MET A 76 6.11 -22.84 5.06
N ASN A 77 6.47 -22.90 6.36
CA ASN A 77 7.67 -22.27 6.90
C ASN A 77 7.82 -20.79 6.49
N ALA A 78 6.70 -20.06 6.37
CA ALA A 78 6.66 -18.73 5.74
C ALA A 78 7.54 -17.71 6.46
N ASP A 79 7.83 -17.88 7.73
CA ASP A 79 8.63 -16.99 8.59
C ASP A 79 10.08 -17.49 8.77
N GLN A 80 10.47 -18.56 8.10
CA GLN A 80 11.86 -19.01 8.12
C GLN A 80 12.77 -18.02 7.39
N THR A 81 13.74 -17.47 8.11
CA THR A 81 14.74 -16.54 7.55
C THR A 81 15.74 -17.29 6.67
N MET A 82 16.00 -16.74 5.48
CA MET A 82 16.99 -17.28 4.56
C MET A 82 17.42 -16.25 3.52
N PRO A 83 18.53 -16.46 2.80
CA PRO A 83 18.87 -15.63 1.64
C PRO A 83 17.80 -15.77 0.56
N ILE A 84 17.54 -14.66 -0.14
CA ILE A 84 16.48 -14.60 -1.17
C ILE A 84 17.01 -14.33 -2.59
N ALA A 85 18.32 -14.27 -2.73
CA ALA A 85 18.98 -13.99 -4.01
C ALA A 85 18.40 -12.74 -4.70
N SER A 86 18.31 -12.74 -6.02
CA SER A 86 17.82 -11.61 -6.82
C SER A 86 16.34 -11.24 -6.61
N ILE A 87 15.59 -11.92 -5.73
CA ILE A 87 14.29 -11.42 -5.29
C ILE A 87 14.43 -10.07 -4.55
N THR A 88 15.59 -9.82 -3.95
CA THR A 88 16.00 -8.51 -3.42
C THR A 88 15.68 -7.34 -4.35
N LYS A 89 15.81 -7.55 -5.67
CA LYS A 89 15.56 -6.52 -6.68
C LYS A 89 14.09 -6.02 -6.72
N VAL A 90 13.17 -6.75 -6.10
CA VAL A 90 11.78 -6.25 -5.94
C VAL A 90 11.77 -4.99 -5.07
N MET A 91 12.57 -4.94 -3.98
CA MET A 91 12.72 -3.73 -3.18
C MET A 91 13.47 -2.63 -3.95
N THR A 92 14.48 -2.98 -4.73
CA THR A 92 15.19 -2.02 -5.60
C THR A 92 14.23 -1.37 -6.60
N LEU A 93 13.39 -2.18 -7.25
CA LEU A 93 12.36 -1.70 -8.17
C LEU A 93 11.32 -0.83 -7.45
N LEU A 94 10.84 -1.26 -6.28
CA LEU A 94 9.85 -0.49 -5.48
C LEU A 94 10.36 0.91 -5.18
N LEU A 95 11.54 1.06 -4.61
CA LEU A 95 12.13 2.36 -4.30
C LEU A 95 12.39 3.21 -5.55
N THR A 96 12.72 2.56 -6.67
CA THR A 96 12.93 3.25 -7.95
C THR A 96 11.62 3.83 -8.48
N PHE A 97 10.54 3.05 -8.50
CA PHE A 97 9.23 3.54 -8.93
C PHE A 97 8.67 4.59 -7.96
N GLU A 98 8.88 4.43 -6.66
CA GLU A 98 8.53 5.47 -5.67
C GLU A 98 9.29 6.78 -5.92
N ALA A 99 10.55 6.72 -6.38
CA ALA A 99 11.31 7.90 -6.78
C ALA A 99 10.75 8.57 -8.06
N VAL A 100 10.27 7.78 -9.00
CA VAL A 100 9.59 8.27 -10.21
C VAL A 100 8.24 8.91 -9.85
N HIS A 101 7.42 8.27 -9.02
CA HIS A 101 6.14 8.81 -8.56
C HIS A 101 6.30 10.11 -7.77
N ALA A 102 7.39 10.24 -7.01
CA ALA A 102 7.74 11.47 -6.31
C ALA A 102 8.29 12.58 -7.24
N GLY A 103 8.36 12.35 -8.55
CA GLY A 103 8.87 13.31 -9.54
C GLY A 103 10.39 13.57 -9.46
N ARG A 104 11.14 12.74 -8.71
CA ARG A 104 12.60 12.86 -8.60
C ARG A 104 13.32 12.32 -9.83
N LEU A 105 12.73 11.38 -10.52
CA LEU A 105 13.23 10.71 -11.72
C LEU A 105 12.14 10.61 -12.78
N THR A 106 12.56 10.42 -14.02
CA THR A 106 11.69 10.05 -15.15
C THR A 106 12.25 8.81 -15.84
N MET A 107 11.47 8.16 -16.68
CA MET A 107 11.94 6.98 -17.43
C MET A 107 13.09 7.31 -18.40
N ASP A 108 13.19 8.57 -18.86
CA ASP A 108 14.27 9.07 -19.71
C ASP A 108 15.50 9.55 -18.92
N THR A 109 15.47 9.49 -17.58
CA THR A 109 16.62 9.87 -16.76
C THR A 109 17.82 9.00 -17.10
N ALA A 110 18.95 9.64 -17.43
CA ALA A 110 20.20 8.95 -17.70
C ALA A 110 20.76 8.31 -16.42
N VAL A 111 21.08 7.04 -16.47
CA VAL A 111 21.68 6.27 -15.37
C VAL A 111 23.18 6.16 -15.63
N PRO A 112 24.04 6.81 -14.83
CA PRO A 112 25.48 6.71 -14.98
C PRO A 112 25.97 5.33 -14.52
N VAL A 113 26.98 4.80 -15.19
CA VAL A 113 27.63 3.54 -14.82
C VAL A 113 28.90 3.85 -14.04
N SER A 114 28.93 3.46 -12.76
CA SER A 114 30.09 3.57 -11.89
C SER A 114 31.04 2.37 -12.05
N GLU A 115 32.29 2.54 -11.62
CA GLU A 115 33.26 1.41 -11.49
C GLU A 115 32.70 0.32 -10.55
N HIS A 116 31.94 0.69 -9.51
CA HIS A 116 31.34 -0.27 -8.60
C HIS A 116 30.27 -1.11 -9.31
N ALA A 117 29.36 -0.49 -10.05
CA ALA A 117 28.34 -1.19 -10.83
C ALA A 117 28.98 -2.09 -11.93
N TYR A 118 30.00 -1.59 -12.62
CA TYR A 118 30.76 -2.35 -13.63
C TYR A 118 31.37 -3.63 -13.08
N HIS A 119 31.89 -3.61 -11.85
CA HIS A 119 32.58 -4.77 -11.24
C HIS A 119 31.61 -5.76 -10.57
N MET A 120 30.31 -5.58 -10.71
CA MET A 120 29.34 -6.50 -10.14
C MET A 120 29.39 -7.88 -10.79
N GLY A 121 29.34 -8.93 -9.98
CA GLY A 121 29.30 -10.31 -10.43
C GLY A 121 27.90 -10.85 -10.68
N GLY A 122 27.80 -12.08 -11.13
CA GLY A 122 26.54 -12.79 -11.35
C GLY A 122 25.86 -12.42 -12.67
N SER A 123 24.52 -12.28 -12.68
CA SER A 123 23.79 -11.87 -13.88
C SER A 123 24.09 -10.42 -14.23
N GLN A 124 24.45 -10.14 -15.47
CA GLN A 124 24.89 -8.82 -15.95
C GLN A 124 24.40 -8.54 -17.36
N ILE A 125 24.34 -7.27 -17.72
CA ILE A 125 24.25 -6.79 -19.10
C ILE A 125 25.61 -6.24 -19.58
N TRP A 126 26.64 -6.43 -18.77
CA TRP A 126 28.03 -6.04 -19.06
C TRP A 126 28.14 -4.52 -19.30
N LEU A 127 27.68 -3.74 -18.29
CA LEU A 127 27.84 -2.30 -18.31
C LEU A 127 29.31 -1.90 -18.30
N GLU A 128 29.65 -0.84 -19.03
CA GLU A 128 30.98 -0.26 -19.03
C GLU A 128 30.97 1.15 -18.46
N PRO A 129 32.00 1.57 -17.71
CA PRO A 129 32.10 2.94 -17.20
C PRO A 129 32.01 3.97 -18.32
N GLY A 130 31.14 4.97 -18.14
CA GLY A 130 30.89 6.00 -19.15
C GLY A 130 29.76 5.69 -20.11
N GLU A 131 29.24 4.46 -20.15
CA GLU A 131 27.97 4.19 -20.84
C GLU A 131 26.82 4.95 -20.16
N GLN A 132 25.85 5.33 -20.95
CA GLN A 132 24.62 5.95 -20.47
C GLN A 132 23.42 5.20 -21.03
N PHE A 133 22.58 4.74 -20.12
CA PHE A 133 21.30 4.13 -20.41
C PHE A 133 20.20 4.98 -19.79
N THR A 134 19.02 4.94 -20.34
CA THR A 134 17.82 5.49 -19.69
C THR A 134 17.42 4.59 -18.52
N LEU A 135 16.66 5.15 -17.57
CA LEU A 135 16.07 4.38 -16.48
C LEU A 135 15.17 3.26 -17.03
N ASP A 136 14.42 3.51 -18.11
CA ASP A 136 13.59 2.50 -18.79
C ASP A 136 14.42 1.29 -19.23
N GLU A 137 15.57 1.52 -19.89
CA GLU A 137 16.47 0.45 -20.33
C GLU A 137 17.05 -0.34 -19.16
N MET A 138 17.41 0.33 -18.06
CA MET A 138 17.91 -0.31 -16.85
C MET A 138 16.82 -1.15 -16.16
N LEU A 139 15.57 -0.67 -16.10
CA LEU A 139 14.45 -1.45 -15.57
C LEU A 139 14.18 -2.71 -16.39
N LYS A 140 14.30 -2.64 -17.73
CA LYS A 140 14.25 -3.83 -18.60
C LYS A 140 15.36 -4.82 -18.27
N ALA A 141 16.59 -4.34 -18.10
CA ALA A 141 17.73 -5.20 -17.74
C ALA A 141 17.52 -5.90 -16.38
N ILE A 142 17.02 -5.16 -15.37
CA ILE A 142 16.75 -5.68 -14.02
C ILE A 142 15.62 -6.71 -14.03
N CYS A 143 14.51 -6.43 -14.69
CA CYS A 143 13.34 -7.29 -14.68
C CYS A 143 13.50 -8.52 -15.57
N VAL A 144 14.07 -8.36 -16.76
CA VAL A 144 14.18 -9.43 -17.78
C VAL A 144 15.37 -10.33 -17.50
N SER A 145 16.60 -9.76 -17.50
CA SER A 145 17.84 -10.53 -17.33
C SER A 145 18.32 -10.64 -15.89
N SER A 146 17.64 -9.97 -14.96
CA SER A 146 18.05 -9.94 -13.55
C SER A 146 19.44 -9.31 -13.35
N ALA A 147 19.82 -8.34 -14.17
CA ALA A 147 21.15 -7.73 -14.20
C ALA A 147 21.53 -7.09 -12.86
N ASN A 148 22.65 -7.49 -12.27
CA ASN A 148 23.15 -6.98 -10.99
C ASN A 148 23.80 -5.61 -11.16
N ASP A 149 24.60 -5.44 -12.21
CA ASP A 149 25.23 -4.20 -12.61
C ASP A 149 24.18 -3.08 -12.83
N ALA A 150 23.11 -3.37 -13.56
CA ALA A 150 21.99 -2.43 -13.72
C ALA A 150 21.28 -2.12 -12.39
N ALA A 151 21.07 -3.11 -11.53
CA ALA A 151 20.42 -2.90 -10.23
C ALA A 151 21.27 -2.00 -9.31
N VAL A 152 22.59 -2.16 -9.31
CA VAL A 152 23.49 -1.32 -8.52
C VAL A 152 23.59 0.09 -9.10
N ALA A 153 23.69 0.25 -10.43
CA ALA A 153 23.70 1.57 -11.07
C ALA A 153 22.41 2.36 -10.75
N VAL A 154 21.25 1.70 -10.81
CA VAL A 154 19.97 2.32 -10.42
C VAL A 154 19.93 2.64 -8.93
N ALA A 155 20.43 1.75 -8.06
CA ALA A 155 20.51 2.01 -6.63
C ALA A 155 21.40 3.23 -6.31
N GLU A 156 22.52 3.39 -7.01
CA GLU A 156 23.38 4.57 -6.88
C GLU A 156 22.68 5.85 -7.38
N LEU A 157 21.92 5.77 -8.46
CA LEU A 157 21.14 6.91 -8.97
C LEU A 157 20.08 7.36 -7.95
N VAL A 158 19.32 6.43 -7.38
CA VAL A 158 18.22 6.73 -6.45
C VAL A 158 18.74 7.17 -5.09
N GLY A 159 19.76 6.49 -4.56
CA GLY A 159 20.30 6.66 -3.22
C GLY A 159 21.53 7.56 -3.10
N GLY A 160 22.14 7.94 -4.23
CA GLY A 160 23.43 8.62 -4.28
C GLY A 160 24.63 7.69 -4.11
N SER A 161 24.43 6.53 -3.50
CA SER A 161 25.40 5.41 -3.40
C SER A 161 24.65 4.13 -3.02
N GLU A 162 25.21 2.95 -3.35
CA GLU A 162 24.59 1.67 -2.93
C GLU A 162 24.45 1.56 -1.41
N PRO A 163 25.44 1.90 -0.56
CA PRO A 163 25.25 1.86 0.89
C PRO A 163 24.10 2.74 1.40
N ALA A 164 23.93 3.95 0.85
CA ALA A 164 22.81 4.84 1.23
C ALA A 164 21.49 4.28 0.73
N PHE A 165 21.45 3.68 -0.45
CA PHE A 165 20.26 3.01 -0.96
C PHE A 165 19.87 1.79 -0.11
N VAL A 166 20.83 0.98 0.33
CA VAL A 166 20.60 -0.14 1.26
C VAL A 166 19.98 0.33 2.58
N GLN A 167 20.39 1.50 3.08
CA GLN A 167 19.73 2.09 4.25
C GLN A 167 18.25 2.42 3.95
N GLN A 168 17.94 2.97 2.76
CA GLN A 168 16.56 3.22 2.34
C GLN A 168 15.77 1.91 2.18
N MET A 169 16.38 0.84 1.61
CA MET A 169 15.75 -0.49 1.53
C MET A 169 15.35 -1.01 2.91
N ASN A 170 16.24 -0.93 3.90
CA ASN A 170 15.95 -1.39 5.26
C ASN A 170 14.92 -0.51 5.98
N ALA A 171 14.96 0.81 5.79
CA ALA A 171 13.95 1.72 6.32
C ALA A 171 12.57 1.38 5.72
N ARG A 172 12.52 1.17 4.40
CA ARG A 172 11.26 0.82 3.72
C ARG A 172 10.74 -0.55 4.14
N ALA A 173 11.63 -1.53 4.35
CA ALA A 173 11.23 -2.84 4.89
C ALA A 173 10.59 -2.71 6.27
N ALA A 174 11.15 -1.89 7.16
CA ALA A 174 10.58 -1.63 8.48
C ALA A 174 9.21 -0.94 8.40
N GLU A 175 9.05 0.06 7.52
CA GLU A 175 7.76 0.73 7.28
C GLU A 175 6.67 -0.24 6.76
N LEU A 176 7.06 -1.23 5.96
CA LEU A 176 6.17 -2.26 5.43
C LEU A 176 5.88 -3.39 6.43
N GLY A 177 6.49 -3.40 7.61
CA GLY A 177 6.35 -4.47 8.58
C GLY A 177 7.08 -5.76 8.22
N MET A 178 8.14 -5.68 7.40
CA MET A 178 9.00 -6.81 7.04
C MET A 178 10.01 -7.09 8.17
N GLU A 179 9.51 -7.61 9.28
CA GLU A 179 10.26 -7.69 10.57
C GLU A 179 11.47 -8.61 10.53
N HIS A 180 11.50 -9.55 9.57
CA HIS A 180 12.56 -10.55 9.44
C HIS A 180 13.46 -10.32 8.22
N THR A 181 13.47 -9.09 7.69
CA THR A 181 14.24 -8.72 6.49
C THR A 181 15.36 -7.77 6.82
N THR A 182 16.54 -8.09 6.30
CA THR A 182 17.71 -7.19 6.29
C THR A 182 18.37 -7.26 4.92
N PHE A 183 18.48 -6.13 4.26
CA PHE A 183 19.21 -5.97 3.01
C PHE A 183 20.66 -5.53 3.29
N ARG A 184 21.63 -6.03 2.50
CA ARG A 184 23.04 -5.68 2.55
C ARG A 184 23.60 -5.19 1.21
N ASN A 185 22.87 -5.44 0.13
CA ASN A 185 23.15 -4.95 -1.21
C ASN A 185 21.85 -4.81 -2.01
N ALA A 186 21.90 -4.12 -3.15
CA ALA A 186 20.74 -3.81 -3.97
C ALA A 186 20.33 -4.93 -4.95
N CYS A 187 21.15 -5.97 -5.11
CA CYS A 187 20.94 -6.97 -6.16
C CYS A 187 20.71 -8.40 -5.67
N GLY A 188 20.99 -8.69 -4.38
CA GLY A 188 20.75 -10.00 -3.75
C GLY A 188 21.89 -11.00 -3.92
N LEU A 189 23.14 -10.54 -4.06
CA LEU A 189 24.30 -11.38 -3.92
C LEU A 189 24.46 -11.86 -2.48
N ASP A 190 24.90 -13.10 -2.30
CA ASP A 190 25.12 -13.70 -0.99
C ASP A 190 26.06 -12.83 -0.15
N THR A 191 25.56 -12.33 0.95
CA THR A 191 26.26 -11.49 1.92
C THR A 191 25.78 -11.85 3.30
N GLU A 192 26.67 -11.92 4.28
CA GLU A 192 26.31 -12.23 5.66
C GLU A 192 25.22 -11.27 6.19
N GLY A 193 24.15 -11.83 6.73
CA GLY A 193 23.02 -11.08 7.24
C GLY A 193 22.09 -10.48 6.18
N HIS A 194 22.24 -10.85 4.88
CA HIS A 194 21.27 -10.52 3.83
C HIS A 194 20.19 -11.58 3.81
N LEU A 195 19.13 -11.38 4.59
CA LEU A 195 18.10 -12.38 4.86
C LEU A 195 16.71 -11.79 4.71
N SER A 196 15.73 -12.64 4.42
CA SER A 196 14.30 -12.34 4.43
C SER A 196 13.50 -13.63 4.68
N THR A 197 12.17 -13.54 4.62
CA THR A 197 11.24 -14.66 4.75
C THR A 197 10.30 -14.71 3.55
N ALA A 198 9.59 -15.82 3.35
CA ALA A 198 8.58 -15.90 2.30
C ALA A 198 7.43 -14.91 2.54
N ARG A 199 7.06 -14.67 3.80
CA ARG A 199 6.04 -13.68 4.18
C ARG A 199 6.49 -12.26 3.85
N ASP A 200 7.69 -11.86 4.24
CA ASP A 200 8.21 -10.53 3.96
C ASP A 200 8.36 -10.27 2.45
N VAL A 201 8.80 -11.29 1.71
CA VAL A 201 8.84 -11.25 0.23
C VAL A 201 7.44 -11.06 -0.34
N ALA A 202 6.42 -11.74 0.21
CA ALA A 202 5.04 -11.54 -0.23
C ALA A 202 4.53 -10.13 0.06
N ILE A 203 4.87 -9.54 1.22
CA ILE A 203 4.54 -8.16 1.58
C ILE A 203 5.13 -7.18 0.56
N MET A 204 6.45 -7.23 0.28
CA MET A 204 7.05 -6.31 -0.69
C MET A 204 6.54 -6.54 -2.11
N SER A 205 6.28 -7.81 -2.50
CA SER A 205 5.72 -8.14 -3.81
C SER A 205 4.30 -7.58 -3.98
N ARG A 206 3.46 -7.70 -2.95
CA ARG A 206 2.13 -7.10 -2.92
C ARG A 206 2.21 -5.58 -2.99
N THR A 207 3.12 -4.97 -2.24
CA THR A 207 3.30 -3.52 -2.22
C THR A 207 3.61 -3.00 -3.62
N ILE A 208 4.64 -3.50 -4.28
CA ILE A 208 5.01 -3.00 -5.61
C ILE A 208 3.89 -3.22 -6.64
N LEU A 209 3.20 -4.35 -6.59
CA LEU A 209 2.11 -4.65 -7.52
C LEU A 209 0.88 -3.76 -7.33
N ASN A 210 0.62 -3.30 -6.10
CA ASN A 210 -0.52 -2.45 -5.78
C ASN A 210 -0.20 -0.96 -5.92
N THR A 211 1.03 -0.53 -5.60
CA THR A 211 1.40 0.89 -5.61
C THR A 211 2.13 1.33 -6.88
N CYS A 212 2.77 0.39 -7.59
CA CYS A 212 3.55 0.63 -8.81
C CYS A 212 3.21 -0.42 -9.88
N PRO A 213 1.92 -0.54 -10.32
CA PRO A 213 1.48 -1.59 -11.23
C PRO A 213 2.18 -1.56 -12.59
N GLU A 214 2.78 -0.45 -12.98
CA GLU A 214 3.60 -0.31 -14.18
C GLU A 214 4.83 -1.23 -14.18
N VAL A 215 5.25 -1.78 -13.04
CA VAL A 215 6.28 -2.81 -12.97
C VAL A 215 5.93 -4.03 -13.84
N LEU A 216 4.64 -4.31 -14.02
CA LEU A 216 4.14 -5.41 -14.86
C LEU A 216 4.49 -5.23 -16.33
N HIS A 217 4.66 -3.99 -16.81
CA HIS A 217 5.15 -3.71 -18.14
C HIS A 217 6.53 -4.35 -18.37
N TYR A 218 7.41 -4.28 -17.37
CA TYR A 218 8.78 -4.81 -17.45
C TYR A 218 8.85 -6.31 -17.13
N THR A 219 8.16 -6.76 -16.08
CA THR A 219 8.22 -8.15 -15.62
C THR A 219 7.55 -9.12 -16.59
N GLY A 220 6.60 -8.63 -17.41
CA GLY A 220 5.91 -9.40 -18.46
C GLY A 220 6.68 -9.55 -19.76
N ILE A 221 7.78 -8.80 -19.96
CA ILE A 221 8.62 -8.90 -21.17
C ILE A 221 9.32 -10.26 -21.20
N TRP A 222 9.11 -11.03 -22.28
CA TRP A 222 9.82 -12.31 -22.47
C TRP A 222 11.22 -12.12 -23.03
N THR A 223 11.35 -11.32 -24.09
CA THR A 223 12.62 -10.97 -24.73
C THR A 223 12.62 -9.51 -25.12
N ASP A 224 13.78 -8.86 -24.98
CA ASP A 224 14.02 -7.50 -25.44
C ASP A 224 15.50 -7.36 -25.85
N THR A 225 15.90 -6.18 -26.29
CA THR A 225 17.28 -5.88 -26.66
C THR A 225 17.72 -4.52 -26.12
N LEU A 226 19.02 -4.37 -25.89
CA LEU A 226 19.67 -3.10 -25.57
C LEU A 226 20.77 -2.80 -26.60
N ARG A 227 21.36 -1.60 -26.53
CA ARG A 227 22.46 -1.18 -27.42
C ARG A 227 22.14 -1.36 -28.92
N GLY A 228 20.90 -0.96 -29.32
CA GLY A 228 20.47 -1.09 -30.72
C GLY A 228 20.40 -2.54 -31.22
N GLY A 229 20.14 -3.50 -30.37
CA GLY A 229 19.99 -4.91 -30.70
C GLY A 229 21.23 -5.78 -30.40
N GLN A 230 22.33 -5.17 -29.92
CA GLN A 230 23.58 -5.92 -29.66
C GLN A 230 23.52 -6.76 -28.38
N THR A 231 22.77 -6.34 -27.38
CA THR A 231 22.55 -7.08 -26.13
C THR A 231 21.15 -7.65 -26.09
N GLN A 232 21.05 -8.99 -26.13
CA GLN A 232 19.76 -9.66 -25.99
C GLN A 232 19.40 -9.87 -24.53
N LEU A 233 18.15 -9.57 -24.16
CA LEU A 233 17.56 -9.86 -22.87
C LEU A 233 16.57 -11.02 -23.01
N VAL A 234 16.66 -11.99 -22.09
CA VAL A 234 15.73 -13.13 -22.03
C VAL A 234 15.26 -13.28 -20.59
N ASN A 235 13.94 -13.33 -20.39
CA ASN A 235 13.38 -13.38 -19.06
C ASN A 235 13.71 -14.70 -18.36
N THR A 236 14.15 -14.56 -17.11
CA THR A 236 14.48 -15.68 -16.24
C THR A 236 13.23 -16.39 -15.70
N ASN A 237 12.06 -15.76 -15.75
CA ASN A 237 10.78 -16.35 -15.36
C ASN A 237 10.14 -17.13 -16.51
N LYS A 238 10.43 -18.44 -16.57
CA LYS A 238 9.91 -19.31 -17.63
C LYS A 238 8.38 -19.52 -17.56
N LEU A 239 7.71 -19.17 -16.45
CA LEU A 239 6.25 -19.26 -16.35
C LEU A 239 5.55 -18.32 -17.33
N LEU A 240 6.18 -17.21 -17.75
CA LEU A 240 5.65 -16.31 -18.78
C LEU A 240 5.28 -17.01 -20.09
N ARG A 241 5.87 -18.15 -20.38
CA ARG A 241 5.62 -18.95 -21.61
C ARG A 241 4.83 -20.23 -21.34
N ARG A 242 4.57 -20.59 -20.08
CA ARG A 242 4.06 -21.91 -19.70
C ARG A 242 2.84 -21.88 -18.79
N TYR A 243 2.57 -20.77 -18.13
CA TYR A 243 1.50 -20.67 -17.16
C TYR A 243 0.51 -19.58 -17.57
N ASN A 244 -0.76 -19.97 -17.74
CA ASN A 244 -1.82 -19.04 -18.11
C ASN A 244 -2.08 -18.01 -17.01
N GLY A 245 -2.14 -16.73 -17.38
CA GLY A 245 -2.43 -15.63 -16.46
C GLY A 245 -1.22 -15.13 -15.67
N ILE A 246 0.01 -15.67 -15.86
CA ILE A 246 1.20 -15.15 -15.19
C ILE A 246 1.49 -13.71 -15.62
N THR A 247 1.77 -12.83 -14.66
CA THR A 247 2.07 -11.41 -14.87
C THR A 247 3.50 -11.03 -14.50
N GLY A 248 4.18 -11.84 -13.69
CA GLY A 248 5.55 -11.60 -13.23
C GLY A 248 5.94 -12.60 -12.14
N LEU A 249 6.75 -12.27 -11.15
CA LEU A 249 7.38 -10.99 -10.83
C LEU A 249 8.91 -11.12 -10.93
N LYS A 250 9.55 -11.92 -10.04
CA LYS A 250 11.02 -12.02 -9.97
C LYS A 250 11.50 -13.41 -9.59
N THR A 251 12.58 -13.86 -10.23
CA THR A 251 13.33 -15.06 -9.87
C THR A 251 14.64 -14.71 -9.18
N GLY A 252 15.16 -15.64 -8.39
CA GLY A 252 16.47 -15.52 -7.75
C GLY A 252 17.19 -16.86 -7.70
N THR A 253 18.52 -16.86 -7.77
CA THR A 253 19.36 -18.04 -7.59
C THR A 253 20.74 -17.63 -7.10
N THR A 254 21.16 -18.20 -5.97
CA THR A 254 22.54 -18.15 -5.45
C THR A 254 22.87 -19.47 -4.77
N GLY A 255 24.13 -19.67 -4.41
CA GLY A 255 24.56 -20.84 -3.65
C GLY A 255 23.91 -20.93 -2.27
N GLY A 256 23.74 -19.81 -1.58
CA GLY A 256 23.14 -19.74 -0.24
C GLY A 256 21.61 -19.82 -0.26
N ALA A 257 20.98 -19.14 -1.22
CA ALA A 257 19.53 -19.09 -1.32
C ALA A 257 18.91 -20.38 -1.91
N GLY A 258 19.66 -21.11 -2.72
CA GLY A 258 19.07 -22.08 -3.63
C GLY A 258 18.31 -21.39 -4.75
N VAL A 259 17.20 -21.94 -5.20
CA VAL A 259 16.43 -21.40 -6.32
C VAL A 259 15.09 -20.86 -5.82
N CYS A 260 14.84 -19.57 -6.07
CA CYS A 260 13.71 -18.82 -5.50
C CYS A 260 12.85 -18.14 -6.57
N ILE A 261 11.58 -17.89 -6.28
CA ILE A 261 10.69 -17.09 -7.11
C ILE A 261 9.63 -16.39 -6.24
N THR A 262 9.29 -15.16 -6.57
CA THR A 262 7.98 -14.56 -6.34
C THR A 262 7.28 -14.47 -7.68
N ALA A 263 6.11 -15.11 -7.80
CA ALA A 263 5.32 -15.17 -9.02
C ALA A 263 3.97 -14.51 -8.79
N SER A 264 3.55 -13.64 -9.71
CA SER A 264 2.22 -13.04 -9.72
C SER A 264 1.42 -13.55 -10.91
N ALA A 265 0.14 -13.81 -10.69
CA ALA A 265 -0.76 -14.28 -11.74
C ALA A 265 -2.19 -13.74 -11.53
N THR A 266 -2.90 -13.52 -12.64
CA THR A 266 -4.27 -13.03 -12.67
C THR A 266 -5.14 -13.94 -13.51
N ARG A 267 -6.29 -14.39 -12.96
CA ARG A 267 -7.36 -15.09 -13.71
C ARG A 267 -8.71 -14.63 -13.20
N ASP A 268 -9.61 -14.28 -14.08
CA ASP A 268 -11.01 -13.93 -13.78
C ASP A 268 -11.14 -12.89 -12.64
N GLY A 269 -10.23 -11.91 -12.61
CA GLY A 269 -10.18 -10.85 -11.60
C GLY A 269 -9.55 -11.25 -10.27
N LEU A 270 -9.19 -12.50 -10.06
CA LEU A 270 -8.40 -12.95 -8.91
C LEU A 270 -6.91 -12.76 -9.19
N ASN A 271 -6.22 -12.04 -8.29
CA ASN A 271 -4.80 -11.75 -8.38
C ASN A 271 -4.06 -12.47 -7.25
N LEU A 272 -3.16 -13.37 -7.60
CA LEU A 272 -2.42 -14.18 -6.65
C LEU A 272 -0.92 -13.90 -6.69
N ILE A 273 -0.28 -14.00 -5.53
CA ILE A 273 1.18 -13.94 -5.38
C ILE A 273 1.64 -15.22 -4.70
N ALA A 274 2.47 -16.00 -5.39
CA ALA A 274 3.11 -17.20 -4.87
C ALA A 274 4.60 -16.95 -4.66
N VAL A 275 5.08 -17.12 -3.44
CA VAL A 275 6.52 -17.05 -3.11
C VAL A 275 7.03 -18.45 -2.81
N VAL A 276 8.12 -18.84 -3.43
CA VAL A 276 8.82 -20.10 -3.22
C VAL A 276 10.29 -19.80 -2.98
N LEU A 277 10.82 -20.22 -1.84
CA LEU A 277 12.20 -20.01 -1.44
C LEU A 277 12.93 -21.34 -1.22
N GLY A 278 14.18 -21.41 -1.66
CA GLY A 278 15.06 -22.53 -1.39
C GLY A 278 14.67 -23.83 -2.09
N ALA A 279 14.13 -23.77 -3.29
CA ALA A 279 13.94 -24.97 -4.11
C ALA A 279 15.31 -25.52 -4.57
N PRO A 280 15.45 -26.86 -4.77
CA PRO A 280 16.72 -27.46 -5.16
C PRO A 280 17.07 -27.23 -6.62
N SER A 281 16.10 -26.99 -7.50
CA SER A 281 16.34 -26.73 -8.91
C SER A 281 15.35 -25.74 -9.53
N SER A 282 15.72 -25.22 -10.70
CA SER A 282 14.83 -24.34 -11.48
C SER A 282 13.52 -25.03 -11.89
N LYS A 283 13.53 -26.34 -12.14
CA LYS A 283 12.33 -27.11 -12.45
C LYS A 283 11.37 -27.14 -11.25
N GLU A 284 11.89 -27.53 -10.10
CA GLU A 284 11.11 -27.68 -8.87
C GLU A 284 10.58 -26.34 -8.35
N ARG A 285 11.32 -25.24 -8.50
CA ARG A 285 10.84 -23.89 -8.21
C ARG A 285 9.57 -23.55 -8.99
N PHE A 286 9.58 -23.81 -10.31
CA PHE A 286 8.42 -23.50 -11.15
C PHE A 286 7.27 -24.46 -10.89
N GLU A 287 7.53 -25.71 -10.60
CA GLU A 287 6.51 -26.71 -10.19
C GLU A 287 5.83 -26.28 -8.88
N ALA A 288 6.61 -25.91 -7.87
CA ALA A 288 6.06 -25.44 -6.60
C ALA A 288 5.20 -24.16 -6.76
N ALA A 289 5.68 -23.19 -7.55
CA ALA A 289 4.91 -21.97 -7.81
C ALA A 289 3.61 -22.26 -8.59
N THR A 290 3.66 -23.17 -9.58
CA THR A 290 2.49 -23.62 -10.33
C THR A 290 1.47 -24.31 -9.41
N THR A 291 1.93 -25.22 -8.54
CA THR A 291 1.07 -25.93 -7.59
C THR A 291 0.36 -24.96 -6.65
N LEU A 292 1.06 -23.94 -6.13
CA LEU A 292 0.45 -22.91 -5.28
C LEU A 292 -0.60 -22.08 -6.03
N LEU A 293 -0.27 -21.61 -7.23
CA LEU A 293 -1.18 -20.81 -8.03
C LEU A 293 -2.42 -21.60 -8.46
N ASP A 294 -2.23 -22.86 -8.90
CA ASP A 294 -3.34 -23.75 -9.28
C ASP A 294 -4.27 -24.04 -8.10
N TYR A 295 -3.70 -24.27 -6.89
CA TYR A 295 -4.50 -24.36 -5.68
C TYR A 295 -5.30 -23.09 -5.43
N GLY A 296 -4.67 -21.91 -5.49
CA GLY A 296 -5.35 -20.65 -5.25
C GLY A 296 -6.51 -20.38 -6.23
N PHE A 297 -6.29 -20.60 -7.52
CA PHE A 297 -7.33 -20.42 -8.54
C PHE A 297 -8.42 -21.50 -8.50
N ALA A 298 -8.13 -22.70 -7.99
CA ALA A 298 -9.14 -23.74 -7.82
C ALA A 298 -9.98 -23.54 -6.54
N ALA A 299 -9.35 -23.07 -5.46
CA ALA A 299 -9.98 -22.94 -4.16
C ALA A 299 -10.70 -21.61 -3.94
N TYR A 300 -10.31 -20.55 -4.68
CA TYR A 300 -10.82 -19.20 -4.47
C TYR A 300 -11.24 -18.52 -5.77
N ARG A 301 -12.05 -17.46 -5.65
CA ARG A 301 -12.47 -16.58 -6.74
C ARG A 301 -12.60 -15.15 -6.25
N ALA A 302 -12.42 -14.21 -7.15
CA ALA A 302 -12.79 -12.82 -6.92
C ALA A 302 -14.28 -12.63 -7.27
N ALA A 303 -15.01 -11.95 -6.42
CA ALA A 303 -16.40 -11.60 -6.69
C ALA A 303 -16.59 -10.07 -6.56
N PRO A 304 -17.33 -9.42 -7.47
CA PRO A 304 -17.63 -8.00 -7.36
C PRO A 304 -18.46 -7.75 -6.10
N VAL A 305 -18.12 -6.69 -5.37
CA VAL A 305 -18.86 -6.27 -4.19
C VAL A 305 -20.05 -5.42 -4.64
N PRO A 306 -21.30 -5.85 -4.37
CA PRO A 306 -22.48 -5.13 -4.80
C PRO A 306 -22.71 -3.91 -3.90
N LEU A 307 -22.46 -2.70 -4.39
CA LEU A 307 -22.83 -1.49 -3.67
C LEU A 307 -24.36 -1.35 -3.66
N PRO A 308 -25.01 -1.15 -2.51
CA PRO A 308 -26.44 -0.92 -2.44
C PRO A 308 -26.85 0.28 -3.30
N GLN A 309 -27.83 0.12 -4.18
CA GLN A 309 -28.29 1.20 -5.07
C GLN A 309 -28.91 2.35 -4.30
N GLU A 310 -29.59 2.06 -3.20
CA GLU A 310 -30.27 3.04 -2.32
C GLU A 310 -29.39 3.50 -1.15
N ARG A 311 -28.06 3.37 -1.24
CA ARG A 311 -27.19 3.83 -0.18
C ARG A 311 -27.29 5.34 0.02
N PRO A 312 -27.28 5.86 1.27
CA PRO A 312 -27.20 7.28 1.51
C PRO A 312 -25.91 7.87 0.92
N LEU A 313 -26.02 8.93 0.13
CA LEU A 313 -24.85 9.65 -0.39
C LEU A 313 -24.39 10.74 0.58
N GLN A 314 -25.26 11.14 1.52
CA GLN A 314 -25.00 12.17 2.53
C GLN A 314 -25.84 11.91 3.77
N LEU A 315 -25.39 12.41 4.92
CA LEU A 315 -26.14 12.40 6.18
C LEU A 315 -26.41 13.83 6.63
N LYS A 316 -27.55 14.02 7.32
CA LYS A 316 -27.90 15.29 7.96
C LYS A 316 -26.94 15.58 9.12
N VAL A 317 -26.63 16.87 9.32
CA VAL A 317 -25.77 17.32 10.42
C VAL A 317 -26.51 18.33 11.25
N LYS A 318 -26.53 18.11 12.57
CA LYS A 318 -27.10 19.07 13.55
C LYS A 318 -26.00 19.95 14.12
N GLY A 319 -26.32 21.20 14.37
CA GLY A 319 -25.43 22.15 15.02
C GLY A 319 -24.30 22.66 14.10
N SER A 320 -24.45 22.55 12.77
CA SER A 320 -23.57 23.08 11.75
C SER A 320 -24.28 24.15 10.91
N THR A 321 -23.50 24.90 10.12
CA THR A 321 -24.01 25.70 9.00
C THR A 321 -24.31 24.85 7.77
N GLU A 322 -23.69 23.68 7.70
CA GLU A 322 -23.92 22.69 6.65
C GLU A 322 -25.10 21.80 7.05
N GLU A 323 -26.11 21.69 6.22
CA GLU A 323 -27.26 20.84 6.49
C GLU A 323 -26.93 19.35 6.38
N THR A 324 -25.98 19.00 5.50
CA THR A 324 -25.60 17.62 5.21
C THR A 324 -24.10 17.50 5.00
N VAL A 325 -23.57 16.29 5.24
CA VAL A 325 -22.19 15.90 4.92
C VAL A 325 -22.21 14.74 3.94
N PRO A 326 -21.50 14.85 2.80
CA PRO A 326 -21.34 13.74 1.86
C PRO A 326 -20.58 12.56 2.51
N LEU A 327 -20.89 11.33 2.08
CA LEU A 327 -20.27 10.11 2.57
C LEU A 327 -19.27 9.55 1.57
N ASP A 328 -18.17 9.05 2.10
CA ASP A 328 -17.12 8.35 1.36
C ASP A 328 -17.14 6.85 1.70
N TYR A 329 -17.29 6.02 0.65
CA TYR A 329 -17.30 4.57 0.70
C TYR A 329 -16.01 3.97 0.10
N ALA A 330 -14.97 4.74 -0.13
CA ALA A 330 -13.74 4.30 -0.80
C ALA A 330 -13.01 3.18 -0.05
N ALA A 331 -13.25 3.03 1.26
CA ALA A 331 -12.70 1.92 2.03
C ALA A 331 -13.32 0.56 1.66
N LEU A 332 -14.53 0.53 1.07
CA LEU A 332 -15.17 -0.71 0.65
C LEU A 332 -14.49 -1.23 -0.62
N PRO A 333 -13.98 -2.48 -0.64
CA PRO A 333 -13.28 -3.01 -1.80
C PRO A 333 -14.23 -3.19 -2.98
N GLN A 334 -13.71 -3.09 -4.21
CA GLN A 334 -14.49 -3.34 -5.42
C GLN A 334 -14.75 -4.83 -5.64
N THR A 335 -13.85 -5.68 -5.16
CA THR A 335 -13.93 -7.13 -5.24
C THR A 335 -13.61 -7.76 -3.89
N ALA A 336 -14.25 -8.88 -3.58
CA ALA A 336 -13.97 -9.70 -2.41
C ALA A 336 -13.44 -11.06 -2.82
N LEU A 337 -12.50 -11.56 -2.01
CA LEU A 337 -12.01 -12.93 -2.11
C LEU A 337 -13.02 -13.89 -1.47
N LEU A 338 -13.45 -14.91 -2.20
CA LEU A 338 -14.36 -15.92 -1.71
C LEU A 338 -13.84 -17.32 -2.01
N PRO A 339 -14.14 -18.33 -1.17
CA PRO A 339 -13.99 -19.72 -1.58
C PRO A 339 -14.79 -20.01 -2.87
N ALA A 340 -14.21 -20.82 -3.77
CA ALA A 340 -14.84 -21.12 -5.06
C ALA A 340 -16.25 -21.73 -4.90
N GLU A 341 -16.44 -22.58 -3.87
CA GLU A 341 -17.72 -23.21 -3.55
C GLU A 341 -18.75 -22.26 -2.93
N SER A 342 -18.29 -21.15 -2.35
CA SER A 342 -19.17 -20.13 -1.75
C SER A 342 -19.82 -19.25 -2.81
N ALA A 343 -20.40 -19.82 -3.86
CA ALA A 343 -21.08 -19.11 -4.93
C ALA A 343 -22.31 -18.31 -4.44
N GLY A 344 -22.37 -18.03 -3.14
CA GLY A 344 -23.40 -17.31 -2.46
C GLY A 344 -23.39 -15.82 -2.74
N GLN A 345 -24.48 -15.24 -2.41
CA GLN A 345 -24.79 -13.83 -2.60
C GLN A 345 -23.92 -12.97 -1.66
N LEU A 346 -23.04 -12.18 -2.26
CA LEU A 346 -22.44 -11.06 -1.55
C LEU A 346 -23.50 -9.97 -1.34
N THR A 347 -23.58 -9.47 -0.14
CA THR A 347 -24.44 -8.32 0.21
C THR A 347 -23.64 -7.34 1.04
N VAL A 348 -23.99 -6.06 0.94
CA VAL A 348 -23.42 -5.01 1.78
C VAL A 348 -24.52 -4.45 2.65
N GLN A 349 -24.34 -4.54 3.96
CA GLN A 349 -25.20 -3.94 4.96
C GLN A 349 -24.53 -2.69 5.52
N LEU A 350 -25.29 -1.59 5.56
CA LEU A 350 -24.79 -0.30 6.07
C LEU A 350 -25.32 -0.06 7.48
N GLU A 351 -24.42 0.26 8.40
CA GLU A 351 -24.75 0.75 9.74
C GLU A 351 -24.36 2.22 9.84
N LEU A 352 -25.33 3.10 9.64
CA LEU A 352 -25.17 4.54 9.64
C LEU A 352 -26.16 5.18 10.61
N PRO A 353 -25.79 6.26 11.33
CA PRO A 353 -26.73 7.03 12.13
C PRO A 353 -27.68 7.84 11.24
N ASP A 354 -28.87 8.16 11.72
CA ASP A 354 -29.82 9.01 11.00
C ASP A 354 -29.30 10.46 10.83
N THR A 355 -28.49 10.93 11.79
CA THR A 355 -27.96 12.30 11.83
C THR A 355 -26.61 12.33 12.53
N LEU A 356 -25.73 13.26 12.13
CA LEU A 356 -24.45 13.55 12.77
C LEU A 356 -24.56 14.81 13.64
N GLU A 357 -23.72 14.93 14.65
CA GLU A 357 -23.58 16.13 15.49
C GLU A 357 -22.28 16.87 15.11
N ALA A 358 -22.37 18.17 14.87
CA ALA A 358 -21.18 18.99 14.55
C ALA A 358 -20.29 19.21 15.80
N PRO A 359 -18.94 19.32 15.62
CA PRO A 359 -18.25 19.36 14.34
C PRO A 359 -17.99 17.96 13.76
N VAL A 360 -18.04 17.85 12.43
CA VAL A 360 -17.63 16.67 11.66
C VAL A 360 -16.41 17.07 10.83
N THR A 361 -15.38 16.23 10.82
CA THR A 361 -14.17 16.48 10.02
C THR A 361 -14.11 15.50 8.85
N ARG A 362 -13.57 15.97 7.72
CA ARG A 362 -13.29 15.12 6.57
C ARG A 362 -12.41 13.92 6.98
N GLY A 363 -12.80 12.72 6.55
CA GLY A 363 -12.13 11.46 6.92
C GLY A 363 -12.58 10.88 8.27
N GLN A 364 -13.43 11.59 9.05
CA GLN A 364 -13.99 11.04 10.27
C GLN A 364 -14.90 9.85 9.94
N THR A 365 -14.68 8.71 10.62
CA THR A 365 -15.58 7.56 10.51
C THR A 365 -16.94 7.91 11.11
N VAL A 366 -18.01 7.79 10.32
CA VAL A 366 -19.38 8.12 10.69
C VAL A 366 -20.31 6.90 10.74
N GLY A 367 -19.82 5.76 10.30
CA GLY A 367 -20.50 4.48 10.31
C GLY A 367 -19.64 3.39 9.70
N LYS A 368 -20.23 2.23 9.42
CA LYS A 368 -19.55 1.09 8.80
C LYS A 368 -20.41 0.42 7.74
N ALA A 369 -19.73 -0.20 6.78
CA ALA A 369 -20.30 -1.11 5.80
C ALA A 369 -19.82 -2.52 6.12
N GLN A 370 -20.74 -3.46 6.33
CA GLN A 370 -20.44 -4.87 6.53
C GLN A 370 -20.64 -5.61 5.20
N LEU A 371 -19.61 -6.30 4.75
CA LEU A 371 -19.67 -7.21 3.62
C LEU A 371 -20.03 -8.60 4.13
N LEU A 372 -21.14 -9.16 3.63
CA LEU A 372 -21.62 -10.48 4.02
C LEU A 372 -21.62 -11.42 2.82
N CYS A 373 -21.37 -12.72 3.09
CA CYS A 373 -21.62 -13.81 2.18
C CYS A 373 -22.63 -14.75 2.84
N GLY A 374 -23.89 -14.70 2.41
CA GLY A 374 -24.99 -15.24 3.18
C GLY A 374 -25.12 -14.53 4.54
N GLU A 375 -25.04 -15.28 5.66
CA GLU A 375 -25.05 -14.70 7.01
C GLU A 375 -23.65 -14.42 7.58
N ALA A 376 -22.59 -14.85 6.92
CA ALA A 376 -21.22 -14.72 7.42
C ALA A 376 -20.64 -13.35 7.06
N VAL A 377 -20.18 -12.59 8.07
CA VAL A 377 -19.46 -11.33 7.88
C VAL A 377 -18.08 -11.62 7.33
N GLN A 378 -17.78 -11.08 6.14
CA GLN A 378 -16.49 -11.20 5.46
C GLN A 378 -15.53 -10.06 5.80
N GLY A 379 -16.08 -8.91 6.17
CA GLY A 379 -15.30 -7.74 6.55
C GLY A 379 -16.18 -6.57 6.95
N GLU A 380 -15.61 -5.66 7.75
CA GLU A 380 -16.21 -4.39 8.11
C GLU A 380 -15.32 -3.27 7.61
N TYR A 381 -15.92 -2.28 6.98
CA TYR A 381 -15.23 -1.17 6.34
C TYR A 381 -15.79 0.15 6.84
N PRO A 382 -14.96 1.12 7.22
CA PRO A 382 -15.44 2.42 7.68
C PRO A 382 -16.13 3.18 6.54
N VAL A 383 -17.23 3.84 6.87
CA VAL A 383 -17.83 4.88 6.05
C VAL A 383 -17.43 6.20 6.64
N CYS A 384 -16.82 7.07 5.86
CA CYS A 384 -16.21 8.30 6.33
C CYS A 384 -16.97 9.54 5.81
N ALA A 385 -16.84 10.66 6.52
CA ALA A 385 -17.27 11.96 6.04
C ALA A 385 -16.35 12.42 4.90
N ALA A 386 -16.90 12.82 3.75
CA ALA A 386 -16.13 13.31 2.61
C ALA A 386 -15.84 14.81 2.65
N ALA A 387 -16.47 15.56 3.59
CA ALA A 387 -16.28 16.99 3.79
C ALA A 387 -16.35 17.35 5.27
N ASP A 388 -15.88 18.57 5.59
CA ASP A 388 -16.02 19.14 6.93
C ASP A 388 -17.40 19.75 7.14
N ALA A 389 -17.93 19.65 8.37
CA ALA A 389 -19.09 20.41 8.84
C ALA A 389 -18.74 21.06 10.19
N PRO A 390 -18.31 22.32 10.19
CA PRO A 390 -17.91 23.01 11.41
C PRO A 390 -19.11 23.24 12.33
N ARG A 391 -18.82 23.31 13.63
CA ARG A 391 -19.87 23.67 14.61
C ARG A 391 -20.36 25.11 14.38
N MET A 392 -21.67 25.29 14.38
CA MET A 392 -22.28 26.62 14.29
C MET A 392 -21.92 27.46 15.54
N GLU A 393 -21.27 28.58 15.34
CA GLU A 393 -20.97 29.52 16.41
C GLU A 393 -22.14 30.49 16.62
N PHE A 394 -22.26 31.01 17.84
CA PHE A 394 -23.38 31.93 18.21
C PHE A 394 -23.44 33.16 17.27
N GLY A 395 -22.28 33.71 16.93
CA GLY A 395 -22.20 34.85 16.02
C GLY A 395 -22.74 34.56 14.62
N THR A 396 -22.40 33.39 14.07
CA THR A 396 -22.88 32.91 12.77
C THR A 396 -24.39 32.65 12.80
N ALA A 397 -24.87 32.01 13.87
CA ALA A 397 -26.31 31.75 14.05
C ALA A 397 -27.12 33.06 14.12
N LEU A 398 -26.61 34.06 14.85
CA LEU A 398 -27.25 35.38 14.96
C LEU A 398 -27.26 36.12 13.61
N GLN A 399 -26.19 36.01 12.84
CA GLN A 399 -26.09 36.60 11.50
C GLN A 399 -27.08 35.96 10.52
N LEU A 400 -27.16 34.63 10.49
CA LEU A 400 -28.14 33.88 9.67
C LEU A 400 -29.58 34.25 10.02
N LEU A 401 -29.90 34.38 11.34
CA LEU A 401 -31.21 34.81 11.79
C LEU A 401 -31.52 36.24 11.29
N TRP A 402 -30.55 37.15 11.37
CA TRP A 402 -30.70 38.55 10.94
C TRP A 402 -30.93 38.65 9.44
N ASP A 403 -30.18 37.86 8.65
CA ASP A 403 -30.31 37.83 7.19
C ASP A 403 -31.67 37.23 6.77
N SER A 404 -32.13 36.18 7.47
CA SER A 404 -33.46 35.60 7.27
C SER A 404 -34.59 36.59 7.55
N LEU A 405 -34.47 37.39 8.62
CA LEU A 405 -35.47 38.42 8.97
C LEU A 405 -35.48 39.56 7.93
N ARG A 406 -34.35 39.92 7.37
CA ARG A 406 -34.24 40.94 6.31
C ARG A 406 -34.82 40.42 4.98
N GLY A 407 -34.56 39.14 4.63
CA GLY A 407 -35.08 38.54 3.40
C GLY A 407 -36.59 38.26 3.44
N ALA A 408 -37.18 38.11 4.64
CA ALA A 408 -38.62 37.97 4.81
C ALA A 408 -39.38 39.32 4.81
N ALA A 409 -38.64 40.45 4.85
CA ALA A 409 -39.20 41.80 4.84
C ALA A 409 -39.11 42.48 3.43
N ALA A 410 -38.58 41.77 2.42
CA ALA A 410 -38.52 42.16 1.01
C ALA A 410 -39.47 41.29 0.19
#